data_f7dae1f61af568b3f9e75676509dc4eb
#
_entry.id   f7dae1f61af568b3f9e75676509dc4eb
#
_cell.length_a   1.000
_cell.length_b   1.000
_cell.length_c   1.000
_cell.angle_alpha   90.00
_cell.angle_beta   90.00
_cell.angle_gamma   90.00
#
_symmetry.space_group_name_H-M   'P 1'
#
loop_
_entity.id
_entity.type
_entity.pdbx_description
1 polymer ?
#
loop_
_entity_poly.entity_id
_entity_poly.type
_entity_poly.pdbx_seq_one_letter_code
_entity_poly.pdbx_strand_id
1 'polypeptide(L)'
;MAYLKEQATWEDGIYQYEITDPLQGGEGGIDNVQGKQLANRTLYLKEELEQHQAADNPHKVTAEQIGAYTKQETDTKITAVYNELTSHGDCTDGRNLLDVFGKTTVAEVMAILHNKCNGEGKADFSGLMIGDYLDLPSLTVGGTTYTWNAAYRNLRIVISGFNHYIYCGYQNENKKNHILWTFRNVVLQKRMNATGTNAGGYGASELKKYLDEVFAAGLGNALGSSGYLYTIIRAISKKGSTEFVTNTVFLPTEVEVFGVPTYGDDQIAWNTNIQYPIYRDSSFYRVKTYNGVRAWWWEGTPAASHSAHFCFVDWRGYGDRASAGSAQGCVAPAFCTC
;
A
#
# COMPACT_ATOMS: atom_id res chain seq x y z
N MET A 1 -10.00 22.34 -71.14
CA MET A 1 -9.51 20.96 -70.95
C MET A 1 -10.68 20.16 -70.37
N ALA A 2 -11.01 19.02 -70.96
CA ALA A 2 -12.02 18.12 -70.37
C ALA A 2 -11.31 17.06 -69.52
N TYR A 3 -11.87 16.76 -68.36
CA TYR A 3 -11.42 15.69 -67.49
C TYR A 3 -12.33 14.47 -67.61
N LEU A 4 -11.77 13.29 -67.34
CA LEU A 4 -12.59 12.08 -67.23
C LEU A 4 -13.55 12.22 -66.02
N LYS A 5 -14.80 11.82 -66.19
CA LYS A 5 -15.78 11.73 -65.10
C LYS A 5 -15.53 10.44 -64.36
N GLU A 6 -15.06 10.49 -63.14
CA GLU A 6 -14.83 9.37 -62.28
C GLU A 6 -16.00 9.11 -61.37
N GLN A 7 -16.14 7.84 -60.92
CA GLN A 7 -17.14 7.36 -59.97
C GLN A 7 -16.45 6.45 -58.94
N ALA A 8 -16.86 6.52 -57.68
CA ALA A 8 -16.31 5.67 -56.62
C ALA A 8 -16.84 4.25 -56.79
N THR A 9 -16.36 3.52 -57.78
CA THR A 9 -16.76 2.17 -58.11
C THR A 9 -15.54 1.29 -58.32
N TRP A 10 -15.57 0.09 -57.69
CA TRP A 10 -14.53 -0.90 -57.96
C TRP A 10 -14.75 -1.51 -59.32
N GLU A 11 -13.78 -1.43 -60.19
CA GLU A 11 -13.79 -2.06 -61.53
C GLU A 11 -13.06 -3.42 -61.40
N ASP A 12 -13.73 -4.50 -61.81
CA ASP A 12 -13.18 -5.89 -61.65
C ASP A 12 -11.99 -6.14 -62.59
N GLY A 13 -11.85 -5.37 -63.65
CA GLY A 13 -10.73 -5.42 -64.60
C GLY A 13 -10.37 -4.07 -65.14
N ILE A 14 -9.20 -3.93 -65.72
CA ILE A 14 -8.77 -2.77 -66.50
C ILE A 14 -8.76 -3.22 -67.96
N TYR A 15 -9.48 -2.47 -68.82
CA TYR A 15 -9.54 -2.78 -70.22
C TYR A 15 -8.15 -2.78 -70.85
N GLN A 16 -7.83 -3.79 -71.67
CA GLN A 16 -6.62 -3.90 -72.44
C GLN A 16 -6.91 -3.53 -73.90
N TYR A 17 -6.14 -2.62 -74.45
CA TYR A 17 -6.24 -2.29 -75.86
C TYR A 17 -5.88 -3.48 -76.73
N GLU A 18 -6.74 -3.69 -77.75
CA GLU A 18 -6.53 -4.69 -78.77
C GLU A 18 -6.13 -4.04 -80.09
N ILE A 19 -5.44 -4.77 -80.95
CA ILE A 19 -4.95 -4.23 -82.25
C ILE A 19 -6.14 -3.83 -83.15
N THR A 20 -7.33 -4.40 -82.96
CA THR A 20 -8.53 -4.13 -83.67
C THR A 20 -9.37 -2.99 -83.17
N ASP A 21 -8.96 -2.37 -82.04
CA ASP A 21 -9.69 -1.29 -81.41
C ASP A 21 -9.63 0.00 -82.26
N PRO A 22 -10.77 0.65 -82.50
CA PRO A 22 -10.75 1.94 -83.21
C PRO A 22 -10.20 3.03 -82.34
N LEU A 23 -9.39 3.95 -82.92
CA LEU A 23 -8.97 5.17 -82.24
C LEU A 23 -10.18 6.08 -82.04
N GLN A 24 -10.69 6.17 -80.80
CA GLN A 24 -11.88 6.95 -80.50
C GLN A 24 -11.73 7.65 -79.15
N GLY A 25 -11.44 8.96 -79.16
CA GLY A 25 -11.38 9.81 -78.00
C GLY A 25 -12.75 10.32 -77.58
N GLY A 26 -12.81 11.13 -76.52
CA GLY A 26 -14.02 11.71 -75.96
C GLY A 26 -14.60 10.91 -74.79
N GLU A 27 -15.70 11.37 -74.16
CA GLU A 27 -16.20 10.84 -72.89
C GLU A 27 -16.57 9.34 -72.93
N GLY A 28 -17.04 8.86 -74.07
CA GLY A 28 -17.41 7.46 -74.29
C GLY A 28 -16.43 6.71 -75.19
N GLY A 29 -15.29 7.30 -75.53
CA GLY A 29 -14.32 6.72 -76.44
C GLY A 29 -13.49 5.62 -75.80
N ILE A 30 -13.13 4.62 -76.62
CA ILE A 30 -12.38 3.45 -76.15
C ILE A 30 -11.02 3.83 -75.57
N ASP A 31 -10.40 4.90 -76.10
CA ASP A 31 -9.09 5.43 -75.64
C ASP A 31 -9.11 5.91 -74.19
N ASN A 32 -10.30 6.20 -73.65
CA ASN A 32 -10.49 6.69 -72.30
C ASN A 32 -10.99 5.59 -71.31
N VAL A 33 -11.34 4.40 -71.76
CA VAL A 33 -11.92 3.33 -70.92
C VAL A 33 -10.93 2.94 -69.82
N GLN A 34 -9.70 2.65 -70.19
CA GLN A 34 -8.66 2.24 -69.22
C GLN A 34 -8.40 3.33 -68.18
N GLY A 35 -8.23 4.61 -68.65
CA GLY A 35 -8.03 5.75 -67.74
C GLY A 35 -9.22 5.96 -66.80
N LYS A 36 -10.44 5.84 -67.29
CA LYS A 36 -11.66 5.94 -66.47
C LYS A 36 -11.77 4.84 -65.40
N GLN A 37 -11.49 3.59 -65.79
CA GLN A 37 -11.49 2.48 -64.84
C GLN A 37 -10.44 2.63 -63.73
N LEU A 38 -9.24 3.12 -64.07
CA LEU A 38 -8.22 3.45 -63.08
C LEU A 38 -8.65 4.61 -62.18
N ALA A 39 -9.24 5.67 -62.75
CA ALA A 39 -9.75 6.79 -61.96
C ALA A 39 -10.85 6.37 -61.00
N ASN A 40 -11.80 5.53 -61.46
CA ASN A 40 -12.86 4.96 -60.62
C ASN A 40 -12.30 4.18 -59.44
N ARG A 41 -11.34 3.28 -59.69
CA ARG A 41 -10.67 2.52 -58.58
C ARG A 41 -9.95 3.43 -57.62
N THR A 42 -9.28 4.47 -58.13
CA THR A 42 -8.55 5.41 -57.28
C THR A 42 -9.48 6.22 -56.37
N LEU A 43 -10.63 6.66 -56.93
CA LEU A 43 -11.63 7.36 -56.11
C LEU A 43 -12.28 6.42 -55.06
N TYR A 44 -12.61 5.19 -55.46
CA TYR A 44 -13.11 4.19 -54.54
C TYR A 44 -12.17 3.93 -53.37
N LEU A 45 -10.89 3.67 -53.64
CA LEU A 45 -9.88 3.45 -52.58
C LEU A 45 -9.67 4.69 -51.69
N LYS A 46 -9.78 5.88 -52.25
CA LYS A 46 -9.71 7.12 -51.46
C LYS A 46 -10.86 7.23 -50.48
N GLU A 47 -12.08 7.00 -50.92
CA GLU A 47 -13.29 7.01 -50.06
C GLU A 47 -13.23 5.96 -48.97
N GLU A 48 -12.82 4.72 -49.29
CA GLU A 48 -12.65 3.63 -48.32
C GLU A 48 -11.58 4.00 -47.28
N LEU A 49 -10.47 4.60 -47.69
CA LEU A 49 -9.42 5.07 -46.77
C LEU A 49 -9.90 6.19 -45.84
N GLU A 50 -10.63 7.17 -46.39
CA GLU A 50 -11.21 8.28 -45.62
C GLU A 50 -12.24 7.72 -44.60
N GLN A 51 -13.09 6.77 -44.97
CA GLN A 51 -14.01 6.08 -44.04
C GLN A 51 -13.25 5.32 -42.94
N HIS A 52 -12.21 4.58 -43.31
CA HIS A 52 -11.39 3.85 -42.37
C HIS A 52 -10.69 4.80 -41.34
N GLN A 53 -10.17 5.94 -41.83
CA GLN A 53 -9.52 6.94 -40.97
C GLN A 53 -10.51 7.67 -40.05
N ALA A 54 -11.76 7.85 -40.50
CA ALA A 54 -12.79 8.52 -39.73
C ALA A 54 -13.47 7.60 -38.69
N ALA A 55 -13.28 6.29 -38.80
CA ALA A 55 -13.91 5.32 -37.88
C ALA A 55 -13.19 5.27 -36.53
N ASP A 56 -13.95 5.32 -35.44
CA ASP A 56 -13.40 5.25 -34.07
C ASP A 56 -12.70 3.90 -33.79
N ASN A 57 -13.13 2.82 -34.42
CA ASN A 57 -12.53 1.50 -34.29
C ASN A 57 -12.55 0.72 -35.62
N PRO A 58 -11.72 1.12 -36.58
CA PRO A 58 -11.76 0.57 -37.94
C PRO A 58 -11.41 -0.92 -38.02
N HIS A 59 -10.65 -1.41 -37.09
CA HIS A 59 -10.24 -2.82 -37.00
C HIS A 59 -11.17 -3.67 -36.13
N LYS A 60 -12.21 -3.08 -35.54
CA LYS A 60 -13.17 -3.74 -34.62
C LYS A 60 -12.48 -4.47 -33.45
N VAL A 61 -11.35 -3.94 -32.99
CA VAL A 61 -10.62 -4.50 -31.85
C VAL A 61 -11.41 -4.19 -30.58
N THR A 62 -11.70 -5.21 -29.78
CA THR A 62 -12.41 -5.06 -28.50
C THR A 62 -11.41 -5.04 -27.33
N ALA A 63 -11.82 -4.44 -26.21
CA ALA A 63 -11.03 -4.44 -24.99
C ALA A 63 -10.68 -5.88 -24.53
N GLU A 64 -11.63 -6.82 -24.70
CA GLU A 64 -11.43 -8.23 -24.39
C GLU A 64 -10.32 -8.87 -25.23
N GLN A 65 -10.29 -8.58 -26.55
CA GLN A 65 -9.26 -9.12 -27.46
C GLN A 65 -7.83 -8.69 -27.10
N ILE A 66 -7.67 -7.51 -26.52
CA ILE A 66 -6.35 -6.98 -26.09
C ILE A 66 -6.10 -7.15 -24.60
N GLY A 67 -7.00 -7.82 -23.85
CA GLY A 67 -6.89 -7.99 -22.40
C GLY A 67 -7.00 -6.69 -21.59
N ALA A 68 -7.62 -5.65 -22.16
CA ALA A 68 -7.85 -4.37 -21.50
C ALA A 68 -9.27 -4.31 -20.91
N TYR A 69 -9.46 -3.46 -19.90
CA TYR A 69 -10.80 -3.14 -19.41
C TYR A 69 -11.52 -2.17 -20.36
N THR A 70 -12.80 -2.39 -20.53
CA THR A 70 -13.69 -1.40 -21.18
C THR A 70 -13.75 -0.13 -20.32
N LYS A 71 -14.16 0.99 -20.92
CA LYS A 71 -14.38 2.23 -20.15
C LYS A 71 -15.38 2.00 -19.01
N GLN A 72 -16.47 1.26 -19.25
CA GLN A 72 -17.48 0.97 -18.24
C GLN A 72 -16.93 0.12 -17.08
N GLU A 73 -16.14 -0.91 -17.37
CA GLU A 73 -15.48 -1.71 -16.31
C GLU A 73 -14.48 -0.89 -15.52
N THR A 74 -13.70 -0.03 -16.19
CA THR A 74 -12.78 0.89 -15.55
C THR A 74 -13.52 1.88 -14.65
N ASP A 75 -14.55 2.54 -15.14
CA ASP A 75 -15.37 3.49 -14.38
C ASP A 75 -16.04 2.79 -13.17
N THR A 76 -16.52 1.56 -13.34
CA THR A 76 -17.11 0.76 -12.26
C THR A 76 -16.08 0.45 -11.18
N LYS A 77 -14.87 0.03 -11.57
CA LYS A 77 -13.77 -0.25 -10.62
C LYS A 77 -13.31 1.02 -9.90
N ILE A 78 -13.16 2.13 -10.62
CA ILE A 78 -12.78 3.43 -10.03
C ILE A 78 -13.88 3.87 -9.05
N THR A 79 -15.16 3.77 -9.41
CA THR A 79 -16.28 4.12 -8.54
C THR A 79 -16.31 3.24 -7.29
N ALA A 80 -16.06 1.93 -7.42
CA ALA A 80 -15.99 1.02 -6.29
C ALA A 80 -14.86 1.41 -5.33
N VAL A 81 -13.67 1.68 -5.83
CA VAL A 81 -12.51 2.14 -5.03
C VAL A 81 -12.81 3.50 -4.37
N TYR A 82 -13.41 4.45 -5.11
CA TYR A 82 -13.79 5.75 -4.56
C TYR A 82 -14.82 5.63 -3.44
N ASN A 83 -15.87 4.83 -3.64
CA ASN A 83 -16.89 4.59 -2.63
C ASN A 83 -16.31 3.89 -1.39
N GLU A 84 -15.37 2.98 -1.58
CA GLU A 84 -14.67 2.29 -0.52
C GLU A 84 -13.79 3.26 0.28
N LEU A 85 -13.01 4.11 -0.39
CA LEU A 85 -12.21 5.17 0.24
C LEU A 85 -13.08 6.18 1.00
N THR A 86 -14.22 6.57 0.46
CA THR A 86 -15.12 7.56 1.09
C THR A 86 -16.03 6.97 2.16
N SER A 87 -16.26 5.64 2.17
CA SER A 87 -17.02 4.96 3.21
C SER A 87 -16.27 4.84 4.54
N HIS A 88 -14.95 4.95 4.49
CA HIS A 88 -14.09 5.01 5.69
C HIS A 88 -14.00 6.46 6.18
N GLY A 89 -15.07 6.96 6.78
CA GLY A 89 -15.09 8.30 7.39
C GLY A 89 -13.95 8.49 8.39
N ASP A 90 -13.51 9.72 8.63
CA ASP A 90 -12.30 10.13 9.38
C ASP A 90 -12.12 9.53 10.79
N CYS A 91 -13.09 8.79 11.32
CA CYS A 91 -13.10 8.28 12.69
C CYS A 91 -13.44 6.79 12.80
N THR A 92 -13.38 6.02 11.72
CA THR A 92 -13.66 4.57 11.74
C THR A 92 -12.42 3.77 11.41
N ASP A 93 -12.29 2.59 12.01
CA ASP A 93 -11.30 1.62 11.55
C ASP A 93 -11.65 1.18 10.10
N GLY A 94 -10.67 0.70 9.34
CA GLY A 94 -10.86 0.15 8.01
C GLY A 94 -11.69 -1.14 7.98
N ARG A 95 -11.50 -1.96 6.97
CA ARG A 95 -12.24 -3.21 6.78
C ARG A 95 -11.64 -4.33 7.61
N ASN A 96 -12.51 -5.24 8.08
CA ASN A 96 -12.05 -6.50 8.65
C ASN A 96 -11.51 -7.41 7.55
N LEU A 97 -10.26 -7.79 7.63
CA LEU A 97 -9.64 -8.66 6.62
C LEU A 97 -10.20 -10.09 6.61
N LEU A 98 -10.82 -10.55 7.69
CA LEU A 98 -11.59 -11.81 7.65
C LEU A 98 -12.73 -11.71 6.63
N ASP A 99 -13.47 -10.60 6.64
CA ASP A 99 -14.58 -10.37 5.72
C ASP A 99 -14.07 -10.14 4.28
N VAL A 100 -12.99 -9.34 4.14
CA VAL A 100 -12.37 -9.05 2.81
C VAL A 100 -11.94 -10.32 2.09
N PHE A 101 -11.40 -11.30 2.82
CA PHE A 101 -10.92 -12.56 2.24
C PHE A 101 -11.90 -13.72 2.37
N GLY A 102 -13.07 -13.51 3.00
CA GLY A 102 -14.05 -14.57 3.25
C GLY A 102 -13.47 -15.70 4.12
N LYS A 103 -12.69 -15.34 5.15
CA LYS A 103 -12.03 -16.28 6.04
C LYS A 103 -12.60 -16.22 7.46
N THR A 104 -12.38 -17.25 8.24
CA THR A 104 -12.90 -17.36 9.60
C THR A 104 -11.83 -17.25 10.68
N THR A 105 -10.57 -17.41 10.31
CA THR A 105 -9.44 -17.37 11.24
C THR A 105 -8.35 -16.39 10.81
N VAL A 106 -7.67 -15.79 11.79
CA VAL A 106 -6.51 -14.92 11.58
C VAL A 106 -5.41 -15.67 10.83
N ALA A 107 -5.15 -16.92 11.18
CA ALA A 107 -4.08 -17.72 10.55
C ALA A 107 -4.30 -17.91 9.04
N GLU A 108 -5.55 -18.12 8.59
CA GLU A 108 -5.87 -18.22 7.16
C GLU A 108 -5.59 -16.89 6.42
N VAL A 109 -5.97 -15.76 7.00
CA VAL A 109 -5.68 -14.45 6.41
C VAL A 109 -4.18 -14.19 6.39
N MET A 110 -3.47 -14.49 7.48
CA MET A 110 -2.02 -14.30 7.55
C MET A 110 -1.27 -15.15 6.51
N ALA A 111 -1.73 -16.36 6.22
CA ALA A 111 -1.16 -17.18 5.13
C ALA A 111 -1.36 -16.53 3.75
N ILE A 112 -2.52 -15.92 3.49
CA ILE A 112 -2.76 -15.16 2.26
C ILE A 112 -1.83 -13.94 2.18
N LEU A 113 -1.72 -13.16 3.25
CA LEU A 113 -0.88 -11.98 3.31
C LEU A 113 0.61 -12.32 3.15
N HIS A 114 1.06 -13.41 3.74
CA HIS A 114 2.42 -13.93 3.55
C HIS A 114 2.70 -14.24 2.08
N ASN A 115 1.79 -14.92 1.39
CA ASN A 115 1.93 -15.19 -0.04
C ASN A 115 1.92 -13.91 -0.87
N LYS A 116 1.11 -12.91 -0.50
CA LYS A 116 1.09 -11.59 -1.17
C LYS A 116 2.43 -10.83 -1.02
N CYS A 117 3.11 -10.98 0.10
CA CYS A 117 4.44 -10.41 0.31
C CYS A 117 5.54 -11.15 -0.46
N ASN A 118 5.46 -12.48 -0.56
CA ASN A 118 6.52 -13.36 -1.05
C ASN A 118 6.24 -13.95 -2.44
N GLY A 119 5.20 -13.51 -3.15
CA GLY A 119 4.88 -13.98 -4.50
C GLY A 119 6.05 -13.78 -5.48
N GLU A 120 6.14 -14.61 -6.51
CA GLU A 120 7.20 -14.56 -7.52
C GLU A 120 7.37 -13.15 -8.12
N GLY A 121 8.49 -12.52 -7.81
CA GLY A 121 8.99 -11.29 -8.39
C GLY A 121 8.50 -9.98 -7.81
N LYS A 122 7.30 -9.85 -7.23
CA LYS A 122 6.80 -8.60 -6.62
C LYS A 122 5.70 -8.89 -5.61
N ALA A 123 5.66 -8.10 -4.52
CA ALA A 123 4.52 -8.09 -3.61
C ALA A 123 3.25 -7.62 -4.34
N ASP A 124 2.14 -8.28 -4.05
CA ASP A 124 0.80 -7.86 -4.48
C ASP A 124 -0.03 -7.39 -3.29
N PHE A 125 0.01 -6.10 -3.03
CA PHE A 125 -0.83 -5.47 -1.99
C PHE A 125 -2.17 -4.95 -2.54
N SER A 126 -2.53 -5.30 -3.78
CA SER A 126 -3.82 -4.90 -4.35
C SER A 126 -4.97 -5.40 -3.49
N GLY A 127 -5.99 -4.56 -3.33
CA GLY A 127 -7.14 -4.85 -2.50
C GLY A 127 -6.92 -4.70 -0.99
N LEU A 128 -5.72 -4.33 -0.52
CA LEU A 128 -5.42 -3.97 0.86
C LEU A 128 -5.35 -2.45 1.02
N MET A 129 -5.79 -1.95 2.17
CA MET A 129 -5.78 -0.52 2.50
C MET A 129 -5.13 -0.27 3.86
N ILE A 130 -4.53 0.92 4.01
CA ILE A 130 -4.12 1.40 5.33
C ILE A 130 -5.38 1.59 6.17
N GLY A 131 -5.36 1.07 7.39
CA GLY A 131 -6.52 1.05 8.26
C GLY A 131 -7.27 -0.29 8.27
N ASP A 132 -7.11 -1.15 7.27
CA ASP A 132 -7.64 -2.53 7.32
C ASP A 132 -7.09 -3.27 8.54
N TYR A 133 -7.88 -4.15 9.13
CA TYR A 133 -7.54 -4.73 10.42
C TYR A 133 -7.84 -6.23 10.56
N LEU A 134 -7.22 -6.79 11.59
CA LEU A 134 -7.55 -8.11 12.15
C LEU A 134 -7.75 -7.98 13.66
N ASP A 135 -8.74 -8.68 14.17
CA ASP A 135 -8.98 -8.84 15.61
C ASP A 135 -8.41 -10.21 16.06
N LEU A 136 -7.36 -10.17 16.87
CA LEU A 136 -6.77 -11.39 17.43
C LEU A 136 -7.70 -11.94 18.52
N PRO A 137 -8.17 -13.19 18.43
CA PRO A 137 -9.06 -13.76 19.45
C PRO A 137 -8.46 -13.78 20.85
N SER A 138 -7.16 -14.04 20.92
CA SER A 138 -6.38 -14.00 22.16
C SER A 138 -4.90 -13.76 21.84
N LEU A 139 -4.18 -13.30 22.87
CA LEU A 139 -2.73 -13.10 22.83
C LEU A 139 -2.14 -13.49 24.19
N THR A 140 -1.29 -14.51 24.22
CA THR A 140 -0.59 -14.94 25.45
C THR A 140 0.84 -14.44 25.42
N VAL A 141 1.21 -13.61 26.39
CA VAL A 141 2.54 -12.99 26.52
C VAL A 141 3.04 -13.14 27.93
N GLY A 142 4.21 -13.75 28.11
CA GLY A 142 4.83 -13.92 29.42
C GLY A 142 3.94 -14.66 30.44
N GLY A 143 3.15 -15.63 29.98
CA GLY A 143 2.24 -16.39 30.82
C GLY A 143 0.89 -15.70 31.10
N THR A 144 0.68 -14.47 30.65
CA THR A 144 -0.61 -13.77 30.75
C THR A 144 -1.36 -13.85 29.43
N THR A 145 -2.61 -14.30 29.47
CA THR A 145 -3.50 -14.35 28.30
C THR A 145 -4.43 -13.15 28.29
N TYR A 146 -4.36 -12.37 27.23
CA TYR A 146 -5.28 -11.30 26.89
C TYR A 146 -6.31 -11.85 25.92
N THR A 147 -7.61 -11.60 26.20
CA THR A 147 -8.70 -12.03 25.34
C THR A 147 -9.29 -10.84 24.60
N TRP A 148 -9.70 -11.04 23.37
CA TRP A 148 -10.37 -10.03 22.56
C TRP A 148 -11.62 -9.48 23.26
N ASN A 149 -11.75 -8.17 23.26
CA ASN A 149 -12.93 -7.48 23.74
C ASN A 149 -13.38 -6.43 22.70
N ALA A 150 -14.52 -6.69 22.09
CA ALA A 150 -15.06 -5.85 21.01
C ALA A 150 -15.33 -4.39 21.46
N ALA A 151 -15.73 -4.17 22.72
CA ALA A 151 -15.97 -2.83 23.26
C ALA A 151 -14.68 -2.02 23.38
N TYR A 152 -13.55 -2.67 23.63
CA TYR A 152 -12.26 -2.01 23.83
C TYR A 152 -11.31 -2.13 22.64
N ARG A 153 -11.58 -3.03 21.69
CA ARG A 153 -10.71 -3.30 20.53
C ARG A 153 -9.24 -3.51 20.94
N ASN A 154 -9.02 -4.16 22.08
CA ASN A 154 -7.71 -4.27 22.76
C ASN A 154 -6.68 -5.08 21.97
N LEU A 155 -7.11 -6.04 21.16
CA LEU A 155 -6.24 -6.90 20.36
C LEU A 155 -6.44 -6.69 18.84
N ARG A 156 -6.94 -5.51 18.42
CA ARG A 156 -7.00 -5.13 17.01
C ARG A 156 -5.63 -4.72 16.53
N ILE A 157 -5.16 -5.36 15.48
CA ILE A 157 -3.99 -4.95 14.71
C ILE A 157 -4.45 -4.30 13.40
N VAL A 158 -3.79 -3.20 13.00
CA VAL A 158 -4.21 -2.35 11.88
C VAL A 158 -3.06 -2.21 10.90
N ILE A 159 -3.33 -2.35 9.60
CA ILE A 159 -2.35 -2.06 8.55
C ILE A 159 -1.97 -0.57 8.63
N SER A 160 -0.71 -0.30 8.91
CA SER A 160 -0.20 1.04 9.14
C SER A 160 0.72 1.55 8.03
N GLY A 161 1.13 0.65 7.13
CA GLY A 161 1.94 0.96 5.96
C GLY A 161 2.31 -0.30 5.18
N PHE A 162 2.74 -0.09 3.95
CA PHE A 162 3.30 -1.13 3.09
C PHE A 162 4.75 -0.78 2.77
N ASN A 163 5.64 -1.74 2.89
CA ASN A 163 7.06 -1.58 2.56
C ASN A 163 7.74 -0.38 3.26
N HIS A 164 7.25 0.00 4.45
CA HIS A 164 7.71 1.20 5.17
C HIS A 164 9.22 1.18 5.43
N TYR A 165 9.78 0.00 5.71
CA TYR A 165 11.20 -0.19 6.01
C TYR A 165 11.99 -0.84 4.88
N ILE A 166 11.42 -0.92 3.66
CA ILE A 166 12.13 -1.53 2.53
C ILE A 166 13.37 -0.70 2.19
N TYR A 167 14.49 -1.37 1.98
CA TYR A 167 15.80 -0.75 1.76
C TYR A 167 16.27 0.18 2.88
N CYS A 168 15.70 0.04 4.08
CA CYS A 168 16.20 0.69 5.29
C CYS A 168 17.31 -0.14 5.96
N GLY A 169 17.98 0.47 6.97
CA GLY A 169 19.18 -0.07 7.61
C GLY A 169 20.46 0.53 7.04
N TYR A 170 21.61 0.25 7.68
CA TYR A 170 22.91 0.86 7.33
C TYR A 170 23.33 0.55 5.89
N GLN A 171 23.07 -0.67 5.42
CA GLN A 171 23.42 -1.15 4.07
C GLN A 171 22.19 -1.61 3.29
N ASN A 172 21.03 -1.01 3.55
CA ASN A 172 19.77 -1.41 2.93
C ASN A 172 19.41 -2.89 3.21
N GLU A 173 19.59 -3.34 4.45
CA GLU A 173 19.43 -4.74 4.84
C GLU A 173 17.99 -5.25 4.72
N ASN A 174 17.00 -4.38 4.92
CA ASN A 174 15.59 -4.74 4.82
C ASN A 174 15.16 -4.87 3.36
N LYS A 175 15.27 -6.05 2.79
CA LYS A 175 15.02 -6.28 1.34
C LYS A 175 13.67 -6.93 1.02
N LYS A 176 12.98 -7.46 2.03
CA LYS A 176 11.71 -8.14 1.82
C LYS A 176 10.54 -7.17 1.80
N ASN A 177 9.59 -7.44 0.92
CA ASN A 177 8.31 -6.76 0.98
C ASN A 177 7.58 -7.13 2.28
N HIS A 178 6.89 -6.15 2.87
CA HIS A 178 6.27 -6.36 4.17
C HIS A 178 5.08 -5.44 4.40
N ILE A 179 4.21 -5.87 5.30
CA ILE A 179 3.10 -5.09 5.84
C ILE A 179 3.49 -4.63 7.23
N LEU A 180 3.42 -3.32 7.47
CA LEU A 180 3.60 -2.72 8.80
C LEU A 180 2.26 -2.71 9.52
N TRP A 181 2.26 -3.22 10.74
CA TRP A 181 1.11 -3.27 11.63
C TRP A 181 1.34 -2.46 12.90
N THR A 182 0.29 -1.86 13.44
CA THR A 182 0.27 -1.31 14.80
C THR A 182 -0.93 -1.85 15.56
N PHE A 183 -0.81 -2.01 16.88
CA PHE A 183 -1.98 -2.25 17.71
C PHE A 183 -2.85 -0.99 17.78
N ARG A 184 -4.17 -1.14 17.54
CA ARG A 184 -5.14 -0.04 17.61
C ARG A 184 -5.17 0.60 18.99
N ASN A 185 -5.06 -0.23 20.02
CA ASN A 185 -5.10 0.17 21.41
C ASN A 185 -3.93 -0.43 22.20
N VAL A 186 -3.82 -0.04 23.46
CA VAL A 186 -2.81 -0.54 24.39
C VAL A 186 -3.12 -2.02 24.72
N VAL A 187 -2.08 -2.85 24.67
CA VAL A 187 -2.18 -4.28 24.99
C VAL A 187 -1.89 -4.52 26.48
N LEU A 188 -0.84 -3.92 26.99
CA LEU A 188 -0.39 -4.14 28.36
C LEU A 188 0.28 -2.89 28.95
N GLN A 189 0.52 -2.90 30.24
CA GLN A 189 1.35 -1.88 30.92
C GLN A 189 2.71 -2.47 31.30
N LYS A 190 3.78 -1.74 30.97
CA LYS A 190 5.14 -2.11 31.33
C LYS A 190 6.05 -0.89 31.26
N ARG A 191 6.92 -0.73 32.27
CA ARG A 191 7.95 0.29 32.25
C ARG A 191 8.98 0.08 31.15
N MET A 192 9.63 1.15 30.73
CA MET A 192 10.70 1.10 29.72
C MET A 192 11.94 0.40 30.29
N ASN A 193 12.34 0.79 31.54
CA ASN A 193 13.47 0.25 32.28
C ASN A 193 13.11 0.09 33.76
N ALA A 194 13.80 -0.77 34.50
CA ALA A 194 13.63 -0.94 35.95
C ALA A 194 13.90 0.36 36.71
N THR A 195 14.79 1.19 36.20
CA THR A 195 15.19 2.49 36.77
C THR A 195 14.85 3.62 35.81
N GLY A 196 14.76 4.85 36.33
CA GLY A 196 14.56 6.05 35.54
C GLY A 196 15.85 6.44 34.80
N THR A 197 16.16 5.75 33.70
CA THR A 197 17.29 6.05 32.82
C THR A 197 16.94 5.80 31.35
N ASN A 198 17.41 6.67 30.45
CA ASN A 198 17.39 6.44 29.02
C ASN A 198 18.77 6.17 28.42
N ALA A 199 19.76 5.89 29.32
CA ALA A 199 21.10 5.53 28.88
C ALA A 199 21.08 4.29 27.96
N GLY A 200 21.81 4.37 26.85
CA GLY A 200 21.83 3.32 25.83
C GLY A 200 20.65 3.36 24.85
N GLY A 201 19.73 4.34 24.98
CA GLY A 201 18.59 4.50 24.08
C GLY A 201 17.54 3.38 24.18
N TYR A 202 16.66 3.33 23.20
CA TYR A 202 15.63 2.28 23.13
C TYR A 202 16.26 0.90 22.88
N GLY A 203 17.33 0.83 22.08
CA GLY A 203 18.01 -0.43 21.76
C GLY A 203 18.49 -1.23 22.97
N ALA A 204 18.89 -0.52 24.06
CA ALA A 204 19.34 -1.12 25.30
C ALA A 204 18.21 -1.26 26.36
N SER A 205 16.97 -0.86 26.08
CA SER A 205 15.90 -0.89 27.07
C SER A 205 15.40 -2.30 27.38
N GLU A 206 14.97 -2.50 28.62
CA GLU A 206 14.35 -3.77 29.07
C GLU A 206 13.03 -4.03 28.31
N LEU A 207 12.28 -2.99 27.97
CA LEU A 207 11.05 -3.12 27.22
C LEU A 207 11.30 -3.63 25.80
N LYS A 208 12.33 -3.11 25.11
CA LYS A 208 12.71 -3.61 23.79
C LYS A 208 13.05 -5.11 23.84
N LYS A 209 13.86 -5.53 24.79
CA LYS A 209 14.20 -6.94 24.97
C LYS A 209 12.94 -7.79 25.21
N TYR A 210 12.04 -7.32 26.06
CA TYR A 210 10.77 -8.00 26.32
C TYR A 210 9.89 -8.12 25.05
N LEU A 211 9.82 -7.06 24.23
CA LEU A 211 9.05 -7.07 23.00
C LEU A 211 9.60 -8.06 21.98
N ASP A 212 10.92 -8.12 21.82
CA ASP A 212 11.53 -9.02 20.84
C ASP A 212 11.55 -10.50 21.29
N GLU A 213 11.70 -10.78 22.57
CA GLU A 213 11.85 -12.14 23.04
C GLU A 213 10.53 -12.76 23.53
N VAL A 214 9.74 -12.00 24.29
CA VAL A 214 8.55 -12.53 24.96
C VAL A 214 7.27 -12.18 24.19
N PHE A 215 7.13 -10.92 23.81
CA PHE A 215 5.93 -10.49 23.10
C PHE A 215 5.87 -11.06 21.68
N ALA A 216 6.99 -11.06 20.97
CA ALA A 216 7.08 -11.61 19.60
C ALA A 216 6.71 -13.09 19.54
N ALA A 217 7.13 -13.89 20.52
CA ALA A 217 6.77 -15.31 20.61
C ALA A 217 5.25 -15.50 20.76
N GLY A 218 4.63 -14.73 21.67
CA GLY A 218 3.17 -14.77 21.86
C GLY A 218 2.40 -14.28 20.63
N LEU A 219 2.89 -13.22 20.00
CA LEU A 219 2.30 -12.66 18.78
C LEU A 219 2.37 -13.66 17.62
N GLY A 220 3.53 -14.29 17.39
CA GLY A 220 3.68 -15.32 16.36
C GLY A 220 2.65 -16.44 16.50
N ASN A 221 2.41 -16.91 17.74
CA ASN A 221 1.37 -17.90 18.02
C ASN A 221 -0.04 -17.36 17.70
N ALA A 222 -0.34 -16.12 18.08
CA ALA A 222 -1.65 -15.51 17.82
C ALA A 222 -1.90 -15.27 16.31
N LEU A 223 -0.86 -15.06 15.52
CA LEU A 223 -0.93 -14.93 14.06
C LEU A 223 -1.00 -16.30 13.33
N GLY A 224 -0.78 -17.41 14.04
CA GLY A 224 -0.76 -18.77 13.49
C GLY A 224 0.63 -19.30 13.13
N SER A 225 1.65 -18.45 13.03
CA SER A 225 3.05 -18.83 12.86
C SER A 225 3.98 -17.67 13.19
N SER A 226 5.07 -17.97 13.90
CA SER A 226 6.17 -17.01 14.10
C SER A 226 6.90 -16.69 12.78
N GLY A 227 6.81 -17.56 11.77
CA GLY A 227 7.38 -17.35 10.44
C GLY A 227 6.76 -16.19 9.66
N TYR A 228 5.60 -15.69 10.07
CA TYR A 228 4.99 -14.50 9.48
C TYR A 228 5.64 -13.20 9.97
N LEU A 229 6.27 -13.19 11.14
CA LEU A 229 6.95 -12.02 11.66
C LEU A 229 8.23 -11.72 10.87
N TYR A 230 8.37 -10.49 10.42
CA TYR A 230 9.55 -10.03 9.72
C TYR A 230 10.39 -9.14 10.65
N THR A 231 11.57 -9.61 10.97
CA THR A 231 12.56 -8.85 11.74
C THR A 231 13.24 -7.81 10.86
N ILE A 232 13.18 -6.55 11.25
CA ILE A 232 13.73 -5.41 10.53
C ILE A 232 14.89 -4.77 11.26
N ILE A 233 15.73 -4.06 10.53
CA ILE A 233 16.78 -3.19 11.07
C ILE A 233 16.31 -1.75 10.90
N ARG A 234 16.31 -0.99 12.01
CA ARG A 234 15.91 0.42 12.04
C ARG A 234 17.02 1.30 12.56
N ALA A 235 17.12 2.53 12.02
CA ALA A 235 17.89 3.60 12.61
C ALA A 235 17.03 4.28 13.70
N ILE A 236 17.51 4.30 14.92
CA ILE A 236 16.81 4.92 16.05
C ILE A 236 17.75 5.85 16.83
N SER A 237 17.19 6.81 17.55
CA SER A 237 17.97 7.71 18.38
C SER A 237 18.55 7.01 19.61
N LYS A 238 19.81 7.31 19.88
CA LYS A 238 20.53 6.93 21.10
C LYS A 238 21.08 8.17 21.80
N LYS A 239 20.19 9.16 22.03
CA LYS A 239 20.53 10.42 22.70
C LYS A 239 21.84 11.07 22.19
N GLY A 240 21.71 11.90 21.16
CA GLY A 240 22.84 12.57 20.51
C GLY A 240 23.61 11.74 19.49
N SER A 241 23.16 10.51 19.23
CA SER A 241 23.68 9.65 18.16
C SER A 241 22.59 8.73 17.62
N THR A 242 22.84 8.12 16.46
CA THR A 242 21.95 7.12 15.85
C THR A 242 22.56 5.73 16.02
N GLU A 243 21.74 4.74 16.33
CA GLU A 243 22.12 3.33 16.29
C GLU A 243 21.21 2.55 15.35
N PHE A 244 21.72 1.46 14.78
CA PHE A 244 20.95 0.52 13.99
C PHE A 244 20.55 -0.66 14.87
N VAL A 245 19.25 -0.88 15.02
CA VAL A 245 18.70 -1.86 15.95
C VAL A 245 17.81 -2.85 15.20
N THR A 246 18.08 -4.13 15.46
CA THR A 246 17.23 -5.22 14.99
C THR A 246 15.97 -5.30 15.85
N ASN A 247 14.79 -5.35 15.21
CA ASN A 247 13.49 -5.38 15.87
C ASN A 247 12.55 -6.38 15.21
N THR A 248 11.87 -7.18 15.99
CA THR A 248 10.76 -8.04 15.55
C THR A 248 9.42 -7.44 15.95
N VAL A 249 9.28 -7.08 17.23
CA VAL A 249 8.18 -6.27 17.75
C VAL A 249 8.76 -5.06 18.45
N PHE A 250 8.24 -3.87 18.18
CA PHE A 250 8.91 -2.64 18.58
C PHE A 250 7.93 -1.51 18.88
N LEU A 251 8.41 -0.47 19.55
CA LEU A 251 7.68 0.78 19.68
C LEU A 251 7.96 1.68 18.48
N PRO A 252 6.98 2.41 17.94
CA PRO A 252 7.22 3.49 16.99
C PRO A 252 8.08 4.57 17.63
N THR A 253 8.92 5.26 16.84
CA THR A 253 9.63 6.46 17.29
C THR A 253 8.71 7.68 17.24
N GLU A 254 9.14 8.79 17.87
CA GLU A 254 8.41 10.06 17.83
C GLU A 254 8.21 10.55 16.38
N VAL A 255 9.25 10.43 15.54
CA VAL A 255 9.15 10.80 14.11
C VAL A 255 8.20 9.88 13.34
N GLU A 256 8.17 8.59 13.65
CA GLU A 256 7.24 7.64 13.03
C GLU A 256 5.78 7.93 13.40
N VAL A 257 5.55 8.56 14.56
CA VAL A 257 4.20 8.95 15.00
C VAL A 257 3.81 10.36 14.53
N PHE A 258 4.70 11.34 14.66
CA PHE A 258 4.38 12.75 14.43
C PHE A 258 5.00 13.36 13.17
N GLY A 259 5.94 12.68 12.53
CA GLY A 259 6.65 13.17 11.35
C GLY A 259 7.84 14.09 11.68
N VAL A 260 7.92 14.56 12.91
CA VAL A 260 8.98 15.45 13.41
C VAL A 260 9.32 15.09 14.86
N PRO A 261 10.57 15.29 15.31
CA PRO A 261 10.91 15.19 16.72
C PRO A 261 10.43 16.45 17.47
N THR A 262 9.86 16.28 18.65
CA THR A 262 9.40 17.36 19.53
C THR A 262 10.16 17.33 20.87
N TYR A 263 10.25 16.17 21.48
CA TYR A 263 10.91 15.94 22.76
C TYR A 263 12.16 15.06 22.64
N GLY A 264 12.23 14.27 21.59
CA GLY A 264 13.39 13.48 21.22
C GLY A 264 14.42 14.25 20.40
N ASP A 265 15.56 13.65 20.17
CA ASP A 265 16.60 14.13 19.27
C ASP A 265 16.75 13.22 18.03
N ASP A 266 15.65 12.62 17.61
CA ASP A 266 15.64 11.69 16.47
C ASP A 266 16.23 12.36 15.23
N GLN A 267 17.24 11.72 14.66
CA GLN A 267 17.89 12.17 13.44
C GLN A 267 16.99 11.84 12.26
N ILE A 268 16.36 12.84 11.64
CA ILE A 268 15.50 12.66 10.46
C ILE A 268 16.32 12.23 9.22
N ALA A 269 17.64 12.32 9.29
CA ALA A 269 18.53 12.06 8.14
C ALA A 269 18.57 10.61 7.66
N TRP A 270 18.04 9.65 8.44
CA TRP A 270 18.05 8.24 8.07
C TRP A 270 16.73 7.80 7.46
N ASN A 271 16.80 6.89 6.51
CA ASN A 271 15.68 6.39 5.72
C ASN A 271 14.59 5.62 6.49
N THR A 272 14.78 5.39 7.79
CA THR A 272 13.78 4.75 8.67
C THR A 272 12.95 5.73 9.46
N ASN A 273 13.34 7.01 9.55
CA ASN A 273 12.64 8.03 10.31
C ASN A 273 11.61 8.77 9.45
N ILE A 274 10.57 8.05 9.06
CA ILE A 274 9.45 8.55 8.25
C ILE A 274 8.16 8.29 9.02
N GLN A 275 7.24 9.25 9.02
CA GLN A 275 5.94 9.08 9.65
C GLN A 275 5.16 7.91 9.05
N TYR A 276 4.57 7.07 9.89
CA TYR A 276 3.69 6.01 9.41
C TYR A 276 2.48 6.59 8.69
N PRO A 277 2.12 6.03 7.53
CA PRO A 277 0.96 6.50 6.77
C PRO A 277 -0.31 6.60 7.62
N ILE A 278 -0.56 5.64 8.52
CA ILE A 278 -1.73 5.61 9.41
C ILE A 278 -1.83 6.82 10.35
N TYR A 279 -0.70 7.45 10.69
CA TYR A 279 -0.67 8.61 11.59
C TYR A 279 -0.66 9.95 10.86
N ARG A 280 -0.50 9.93 9.53
CA ARG A 280 -0.30 11.12 8.71
C ARG A 280 -1.56 11.98 8.62
N ASP A 281 -2.67 11.34 8.38
CA ASP A 281 -3.92 12.01 8.01
C ASP A 281 -4.96 12.05 9.16
N SER A 282 -4.70 11.35 10.27
CA SER A 282 -5.64 11.28 11.39
C SER A 282 -4.97 11.16 12.76
N SER A 283 -5.37 12.01 13.69
CA SER A 283 -5.03 11.87 15.11
C SER A 283 -5.75 10.70 15.78
N PHE A 284 -6.78 10.14 15.13
CA PHE A 284 -7.61 9.05 15.66
C PHE A 284 -6.79 7.84 16.08
N TYR A 285 -5.80 7.43 15.29
CA TYR A 285 -4.95 6.27 15.60
C TYR A 285 -3.88 6.56 16.66
N ARG A 286 -3.57 7.84 16.95
CA ARG A 286 -2.66 8.24 18.04
C ARG A 286 -3.31 8.16 19.40
N VAL A 287 -4.64 8.42 19.47
CA VAL A 287 -5.42 8.27 20.70
C VAL A 287 -5.72 6.80 20.93
N LYS A 288 -5.19 6.23 22.01
CA LYS A 288 -5.35 4.82 22.37
C LYS A 288 -6.03 4.66 23.71
N THR A 289 -6.63 3.50 23.93
CA THR A 289 -7.27 3.15 25.20
C THR A 289 -6.62 1.93 25.83
N TYR A 290 -6.69 1.86 27.16
CA TYR A 290 -6.40 0.67 27.93
C TYR A 290 -7.63 0.33 28.76
N ASN A 291 -8.20 -0.86 28.57
CA ASN A 291 -9.46 -1.28 29.19
C ASN A 291 -10.60 -0.27 29.03
N GLY A 292 -10.71 0.33 27.84
CA GLY A 292 -11.75 1.28 27.50
C GLY A 292 -11.52 2.74 27.96
N VAL A 293 -10.46 3.01 28.71
CA VAL A 293 -10.09 4.34 29.18
C VAL A 293 -8.94 4.88 28.33
N ARG A 294 -9.00 6.15 27.91
CA ARG A 294 -7.87 6.78 27.18
C ARG A 294 -6.60 6.69 28.02
N ALA A 295 -5.53 6.24 27.37
CA ALA A 295 -4.24 6.01 28.01
C ALA A 295 -3.11 6.60 27.19
N TRP A 296 -2.03 7.00 27.86
CA TRP A 296 -0.80 7.36 27.21
C TRP A 296 0.03 6.09 26.89
N TRP A 297 0.88 6.14 25.87
CA TRP A 297 1.65 4.98 25.45
C TRP A 297 3.05 5.33 24.96
N TRP A 298 4.01 4.44 25.24
CA TRP A 298 5.42 4.64 24.97
C TRP A 298 5.75 4.75 23.48
N GLU A 299 6.70 5.63 23.20
CA GLU A 299 7.48 5.67 21.96
C GLU A 299 8.90 5.13 22.20
N GLY A 300 9.56 4.67 21.12
CA GLY A 300 10.93 4.16 21.16
C GLY A 300 12.00 5.26 21.13
N THR A 301 11.67 6.50 21.46
CA THR A 301 12.57 7.67 21.40
C THR A 301 12.97 8.13 22.79
N PRO A 302 14.28 8.15 23.14
CA PRO A 302 14.74 8.76 24.38
C PRO A 302 14.57 10.29 24.32
N ALA A 303 14.13 10.91 25.42
CA ALA A 303 13.99 12.35 25.49
C ALA A 303 15.37 13.06 25.46
N ALA A 304 15.51 14.04 24.57
CA ALA A 304 16.77 14.76 24.37
C ALA A 304 17.25 15.51 25.65
N SER A 305 16.32 16.21 26.31
CA SER A 305 16.63 17.10 27.44
C SER A 305 16.66 16.42 28.80
N HIS A 306 16.28 15.13 28.92
CA HIS A 306 16.14 14.43 30.21
C HIS A 306 16.75 13.04 30.18
N SER A 307 17.77 12.79 30.98
CA SER A 307 18.48 11.50 31.02
C SER A 307 17.67 10.32 31.60
N ALA A 308 16.51 10.60 32.17
CA ALA A 308 15.65 9.60 32.81
C ALA A 308 14.37 9.28 31.98
N HIS A 309 14.11 10.02 30.90
CA HIS A 309 12.81 9.99 30.23
C HIS A 309 12.88 9.38 28.82
N PHE A 310 11.77 8.77 28.43
CA PHE A 310 11.43 8.46 27.03
C PHE A 310 10.20 9.25 26.59
N CYS A 311 10.09 9.46 25.29
CA CYS A 311 8.91 10.07 24.66
C CYS A 311 7.72 9.12 24.75
N PHE A 312 6.52 9.69 24.78
CA PHE A 312 5.26 8.98 24.74
C PHE A 312 4.16 9.81 24.08
N VAL A 313 3.12 9.17 23.61
CA VAL A 313 1.90 9.83 23.16
C VAL A 313 0.92 9.91 24.33
N ASP A 314 0.41 11.11 24.65
CA ASP A 314 -0.53 11.34 25.74
C ASP A 314 -1.96 10.81 25.40
N TRP A 315 -2.85 10.83 26.40
CA TRP A 315 -4.23 10.39 26.25
C TRP A 315 -5.08 11.23 25.26
N ARG A 316 -4.58 12.39 24.82
CA ARG A 316 -5.18 13.28 23.81
C ARG A 316 -4.58 13.04 22.42
N GLY A 317 -3.48 12.28 22.31
CA GLY A 317 -2.78 12.03 21.06
C GLY A 317 -1.62 12.98 20.77
N TYR A 318 -1.15 13.75 21.77
CA TYR A 318 0.00 14.64 21.68
C TYR A 318 1.28 14.00 22.25
N GLY A 319 2.43 14.45 21.75
CA GLY A 319 3.72 14.03 22.28
C GLY A 319 3.98 14.62 23.68
N ASP A 320 4.65 13.86 24.52
CA ASP A 320 5.21 14.27 25.82
C ASP A 320 6.32 13.29 26.24
N ARG A 321 6.83 13.37 27.47
CA ARG A 321 7.90 12.50 27.99
C ARG A 321 7.67 12.10 29.44
N ALA A 322 8.03 10.86 29.77
CA ALA A 322 7.90 10.31 31.12
C ALA A 322 9.15 9.55 31.56
N SER A 323 9.29 9.36 32.87
CA SER A 323 10.38 8.55 33.44
C SER A 323 10.33 7.12 32.90
N ALA A 324 11.46 6.61 32.43
CA ALA A 324 11.63 5.23 31.97
C ALA A 324 11.20 4.18 33.00
N GLY A 325 11.27 4.51 34.31
CA GLY A 325 10.84 3.66 35.40
C GLY A 325 9.33 3.69 35.70
N SER A 326 8.51 4.44 34.92
CA SER A 326 7.08 4.52 35.16
C SER A 326 6.40 3.16 34.99
N ALA A 327 5.84 2.62 36.08
CA ALA A 327 5.17 1.31 36.08
C ALA A 327 3.84 1.31 35.30
N GLN A 328 3.27 2.50 35.08
CA GLN A 328 2.00 2.67 34.35
C GLN A 328 2.21 2.90 32.84
N GLY A 329 3.44 2.78 32.35
CA GLY A 329 3.75 2.94 30.93
C GLY A 329 2.99 1.96 30.07
N CYS A 330 2.13 2.45 29.19
CA CYS A 330 1.31 1.64 28.33
C CYS A 330 2.05 1.25 27.04
N VAL A 331 1.80 0.05 26.54
CA VAL A 331 2.50 -0.53 25.39
C VAL A 331 1.51 -0.83 24.28
N ALA A 332 1.68 -0.17 23.15
CA ALA A 332 0.96 -0.39 21.90
C ALA A 332 1.99 -0.59 20.78
N PRO A 333 2.53 -1.79 20.61
CA PRO A 333 3.67 -2.01 19.74
C PRO A 333 3.29 -2.01 18.25
N ALA A 334 4.33 -1.90 17.43
CA ALA A 334 4.30 -2.15 15.99
C ALA A 334 5.11 -3.41 15.66
N PHE A 335 4.87 -3.97 14.48
CA PHE A 335 5.62 -5.11 13.94
C PHE A 335 5.44 -5.18 12.43
N CYS A 336 6.30 -5.94 11.75
CA CYS A 336 6.15 -6.22 10.34
C CYS A 336 5.87 -7.70 10.08
N THR A 337 5.12 -7.97 9.01
CA THR A 337 4.91 -9.33 8.50
C THR A 337 5.30 -9.41 7.03
N CYS A 338 5.85 -10.55 6.63
CA CYS A 338 6.15 -10.86 5.23
C CYS A 338 5.87 -12.33 4.91
#